data_d681ed12f9aa4b6b8b6274ab7775cd47
#
_entry.id   d681ed12f9aa4b6b8b6274ab7775cd47
#
_cell.length_a   1.000
_cell.length_b   1.000
_cell.length_c   1.000
_cell.angle_alpha   90.00
_cell.angle_beta   90.00
_cell.angle_gamma   90.00
#
_symmetry.space_group_name_H-M   'P 1'
#
loop_
_entity.id
_entity.type
_entity.pdbx_description
1 polymer ?
#
loop_
_entity_poly.entity_id
_entity_poly.type
_entity_poly.pdbx_seq_one_letter_code
_entity_poly.pdbx_strand_id
1 'polypeptide(L)'
;MIPGKKIYFASDFHLGVPDYERSLVREKRIVEWLDIIKTDAEELYLLGDVFDFWFEYKTVVPRGYVRLLGKLAELSDKGIIIHYFTGNHDMWTFDYLAKELNVKIYREPIEAEYGSRKFFIGHGDGLGPGDHGYKFIKKV
;
A
#
# COMPACT_ATOMS: atom_id res chain seq x y z
N MET A 1 4.63 -14.39 -14.19
CA MET A 1 3.26 -14.17 -13.69
C MET A 1 2.46 -15.46 -13.78
N ILE A 2 1.78 -15.82 -12.70
CA ILE A 2 1.05 -17.10 -12.63
C ILE A 2 -0.28 -16.97 -13.39
N PRO A 3 -0.61 -17.92 -14.28
CA PRO A 3 -1.89 -17.85 -15.01
C PRO A 3 -3.08 -17.84 -14.05
N GLY A 4 -4.06 -17.00 -14.35
CA GLY A 4 -5.25 -16.83 -13.53
C GLY A 4 -5.07 -15.91 -12.32
N LYS A 5 -3.85 -15.46 -12.04
CA LYS A 5 -3.55 -14.53 -10.97
C LYS A 5 -3.47 -13.10 -11.50
N LYS A 6 -3.66 -12.14 -10.59
CA LYS A 6 -3.71 -10.72 -10.93
C LYS A 6 -2.78 -9.91 -10.06
N ILE A 7 -2.37 -8.77 -10.59
CA ILE A 7 -1.61 -7.77 -9.85
C ILE A 7 -2.56 -6.62 -9.54
N TYR A 8 -2.70 -6.27 -8.27
CA TYR A 8 -3.62 -5.23 -7.83
C TYR A 8 -2.87 -4.00 -7.35
N PHE A 9 -3.46 -2.84 -7.60
CA PHE A 9 -2.90 -1.55 -7.23
C PHE A 9 -3.94 -0.72 -6.50
N ALA A 10 -3.52 -0.07 -5.42
CA ALA A 10 -4.38 0.85 -4.67
C ALA A 10 -3.52 1.91 -4.01
N SER A 11 -4.11 3.06 -3.66
CA SER A 11 -3.39 4.10 -2.96
C SER A 11 -4.35 5.14 -2.37
N ASP A 12 -3.78 6.07 -1.60
CA ASP A 12 -4.48 7.26 -1.15
C ASP A 12 -5.70 6.95 -0.30
N PHE A 13 -5.55 5.99 0.60
CA PHE A 13 -6.60 5.65 1.56
C PHE A 13 -6.76 6.75 2.61
N HIS A 14 -5.67 7.45 2.94
CA HIS A 14 -5.63 8.50 3.94
C HIS A 14 -6.34 8.12 5.24
N LEU A 15 -6.03 6.94 5.75
CA LEU A 15 -6.64 6.47 6.99
C LEU A 15 -6.19 7.35 8.15
N GLY A 16 -7.12 7.66 9.04
CA GLY A 16 -6.93 8.54 10.17
C GLY A 16 -7.75 9.82 10.07
N VAL A 17 -8.13 10.24 8.88
CA VAL A 17 -8.91 11.46 8.68
C VAL A 17 -10.28 11.14 8.10
N PRO A 18 -11.25 12.05 8.26
CA PRO A 18 -11.20 13.30 9.03
C PRO A 18 -11.30 13.07 10.54
N ASP A 19 -11.81 11.92 10.96
CA ASP A 19 -11.92 11.51 12.35
C ASP A 19 -11.84 9.99 12.44
N TYR A 20 -11.78 9.47 13.65
CA TYR A 20 -11.63 8.05 13.88
C TYR A 20 -12.79 7.24 13.30
N GLU A 21 -14.02 7.70 13.50
CA GLU A 21 -15.20 6.93 13.09
C GLU A 21 -15.31 6.80 11.58
N ARG A 22 -15.11 7.89 10.84
CA ARG A 22 -15.16 7.86 9.37
C ARG A 22 -13.97 7.09 8.79
N SER A 23 -12.82 7.25 9.38
CA SER A 23 -11.64 6.49 9.00
C SER A 23 -11.88 4.99 9.20
N LEU A 24 -12.51 4.59 10.31
CA LEU A 24 -12.79 3.19 10.58
C LEU A 24 -13.77 2.60 9.55
N VAL A 25 -14.79 3.37 9.15
CA VAL A 25 -15.72 2.92 8.10
C VAL A 25 -14.96 2.65 6.80
N ARG A 26 -14.06 3.55 6.44
CA ARG A 26 -13.25 3.39 5.22
C ARG A 26 -12.28 2.22 5.34
N GLU A 27 -11.66 2.06 6.50
CA GLU A 27 -10.77 0.94 6.77
C GLU A 27 -11.49 -0.40 6.58
N LYS A 28 -12.71 -0.52 7.10
CA LYS A 28 -13.50 -1.74 6.96
C LYS A 28 -13.82 -2.04 5.50
N ARG A 29 -14.12 -1.03 4.69
CA ARG A 29 -14.37 -1.22 3.26
C ARG A 29 -13.11 -1.67 2.53
N ILE A 30 -11.97 -1.12 2.89
CA ILE A 30 -10.69 -1.54 2.31
C ILE A 30 -10.42 -2.99 2.66
N VAL A 31 -10.67 -3.39 3.89
CA VAL A 31 -10.48 -4.77 4.34
C VAL A 31 -11.41 -5.72 3.57
N GLU A 32 -12.66 -5.32 3.32
CA GLU A 32 -13.58 -6.10 2.50
C GLU A 32 -13.04 -6.29 1.08
N TRP A 33 -12.50 -5.22 0.49
CA TRP A 33 -11.91 -5.30 -0.84
C TRP A 33 -10.70 -6.25 -0.84
N LEU A 34 -9.84 -6.13 0.17
CA LEU A 34 -8.68 -7.02 0.28
C LEU A 34 -9.12 -8.49 0.43
N ASP A 35 -10.21 -8.71 1.13
CA ASP A 35 -10.75 -10.06 1.28
C ASP A 35 -11.25 -10.63 -0.06
N ILE A 36 -11.77 -9.77 -0.92
CA ILE A 36 -12.20 -10.18 -2.25
C ILE A 36 -11.00 -10.52 -3.14
N ILE A 37 -9.99 -9.65 -3.17
CA ILE A 37 -8.86 -9.85 -4.08
C ILE A 37 -7.92 -10.98 -3.65
N LYS A 38 -7.95 -11.40 -2.39
CA LYS A 38 -7.04 -12.45 -1.91
C LYS A 38 -7.19 -13.76 -2.65
N THR A 39 -8.32 -13.98 -3.33
CA THR A 39 -8.57 -15.23 -4.03
C THR A 39 -7.76 -15.36 -5.30
N ASP A 40 -7.38 -14.26 -5.93
CA ASP A 40 -6.65 -14.30 -7.20
C ASP A 40 -5.46 -13.34 -7.28
N ALA A 41 -5.12 -12.66 -6.18
CA ALA A 41 -3.98 -11.77 -6.18
C ALA A 41 -2.67 -12.55 -6.15
N GLU A 42 -1.75 -12.20 -7.04
CA GLU A 42 -0.37 -12.64 -6.97
C GLU A 42 0.45 -11.62 -6.18
N GLU A 43 0.24 -10.34 -6.50
CA GLU A 43 0.92 -9.24 -5.84
C GLU A 43 -0.06 -8.09 -5.62
N LEU A 44 0.21 -7.31 -4.59
CA LEU A 44 -0.56 -6.12 -4.25
C LEU A 44 0.40 -4.95 -4.08
N TYR A 45 0.12 -3.86 -4.79
CA TYR A 45 0.87 -2.63 -4.68
C TYR A 45 0.04 -1.59 -3.95
N LEU A 46 0.58 -1.10 -2.85
CA LEU A 46 0.02 0.04 -2.11
C LEU A 46 0.92 1.23 -2.43
N LEU A 47 0.39 2.18 -3.18
CA LEU A 47 1.18 3.22 -3.84
C LEU A 47 1.24 4.54 -3.07
N GLY A 48 1.29 4.45 -1.75
CA GLY A 48 1.51 5.63 -0.92
C GLY A 48 0.24 6.23 -0.36
N ASP A 49 0.39 7.05 0.66
CA ASP A 49 -0.68 7.73 1.38
C ASP A 49 -1.77 6.76 1.86
N VAL A 50 -1.34 5.56 2.28
CA VAL A 50 -2.24 4.60 2.92
C VAL A 50 -2.75 5.20 4.23
N PHE A 51 -1.88 5.83 4.97
CA PHE A 51 -2.22 6.56 6.19
C PHE A 51 -2.08 8.05 5.93
N ASP A 52 -2.97 8.85 6.49
CA ASP A 52 -2.85 10.30 6.39
C ASP A 52 -1.63 10.79 7.16
N PHE A 53 -1.25 10.09 8.23
CA PHE A 53 -0.02 10.31 8.95
C PHE A 53 0.49 8.99 9.51
N TRP A 54 1.78 8.70 9.31
CA TRP A 54 2.43 7.53 9.90
C TRP A 54 3.84 7.92 10.29
N PHE A 55 4.18 7.71 11.55
CA PHE A 55 5.50 8.01 12.07
C PHE A 55 5.91 6.90 13.03
N GLU A 56 7.07 6.29 12.77
CA GLU A 56 7.63 5.26 13.63
C GLU A 56 8.75 5.87 14.46
N TYR A 57 8.72 5.63 15.77
CA TYR A 57 9.74 6.11 16.67
C TYR A 57 10.16 4.99 17.61
N LYS A 58 11.39 4.48 17.39
CA LYS A 58 11.91 3.34 18.16
C LYS A 58 10.93 2.17 18.11
N THR A 59 10.32 1.81 19.24
CA THR A 59 9.36 0.71 19.31
C THR A 59 7.90 1.21 19.33
N VAL A 60 7.68 2.49 19.05
CA VAL A 60 6.35 3.11 19.10
C VAL A 60 5.84 3.35 17.69
N VAL A 61 4.60 2.97 17.43
CA VAL A 61 3.91 3.20 16.16
C VAL A 61 2.53 3.81 16.47
N PRO A 62 1.89 4.44 15.47
CA PRO A 62 0.54 4.97 15.67
C PRO A 62 -0.43 3.87 16.10
N ARG A 63 -1.30 4.20 17.02
CA ARG A 63 -2.32 3.26 17.48
C ARG A 63 -3.45 3.18 16.46
N GLY A 64 -4.13 2.05 16.42
CA GLY A 64 -5.26 1.85 15.52
C GLY A 64 -4.87 1.04 14.28
N TYR A 65 -5.76 1.07 13.29
CA TYR A 65 -5.57 0.40 12.00
C TYR A 65 -5.38 -1.12 12.11
N VAL A 66 -5.84 -1.70 13.20
CA VAL A 66 -5.58 -3.13 13.45
C VAL A 66 -6.27 -4.03 12.41
N ARG A 67 -7.39 -3.60 11.85
CA ARG A 67 -8.09 -4.39 10.84
C ARG A 67 -7.32 -4.44 9.53
N LEU A 68 -6.83 -3.27 9.08
CA LEU A 68 -6.01 -3.21 7.89
C LEU A 68 -4.71 -3.97 8.08
N LEU A 69 -4.01 -3.70 9.18
CA LEU A 69 -2.73 -4.36 9.43
C LEU A 69 -2.90 -5.87 9.54
N GLY A 70 -3.95 -6.33 10.23
CA GLY A 70 -4.24 -7.75 10.33
C GLY A 70 -4.57 -8.39 8.99
N LYS A 71 -5.32 -7.69 8.14
CA LYS A 71 -5.64 -8.20 6.80
C LYS A 71 -4.40 -8.28 5.92
N LEU A 72 -3.54 -7.27 5.97
CA LEU A 72 -2.28 -7.30 5.21
C LEU A 72 -1.39 -8.46 5.69
N ALA A 73 -1.34 -8.70 6.99
CA ALA A 73 -0.62 -9.83 7.53
C ALA A 73 -1.19 -11.16 6.99
N GLU A 74 -2.50 -11.28 6.96
CA GLU A 74 -3.16 -12.47 6.41
C GLU A 74 -2.78 -12.71 4.95
N LEU A 75 -2.84 -11.66 4.12
CA LEU A 75 -2.49 -11.79 2.71
C LEU A 75 -1.03 -12.17 2.53
N SER A 76 -0.15 -11.54 3.28
CA SER A 76 1.28 -11.85 3.24
C SER A 76 1.55 -13.30 3.67
N ASP A 77 0.89 -13.75 4.71
CA ASP A 77 1.04 -15.13 5.20
C ASP A 77 0.54 -16.17 4.18
N LYS A 78 -0.37 -15.77 3.30
CA LYS A 78 -0.84 -16.62 2.21
C LYS A 78 0.08 -16.63 1.00
N GLY A 79 1.16 -15.84 1.04
CA GLY A 79 2.14 -15.80 -0.04
C GLY A 79 1.92 -14.68 -1.06
N ILE A 80 0.97 -13.78 -0.83
CA ILE A 80 0.79 -12.62 -1.69
C ILE A 80 1.92 -11.63 -1.39
N ILE A 81 2.63 -11.20 -2.43
CA ILE A 81 3.71 -10.23 -2.26
C ILE A 81 3.09 -8.83 -2.16
N ILE A 82 3.38 -8.13 -1.07
CA ILE A 82 2.86 -6.79 -0.86
C ILE A 82 3.99 -5.78 -1.00
N HIS A 83 3.80 -4.83 -1.90
CA HIS A 83 4.71 -3.72 -2.15
C HIS A 83 4.10 -2.45 -1.57
N TYR A 84 4.85 -1.74 -0.73
CA TYR A 84 4.37 -0.54 -0.07
C TYR A 84 5.27 0.63 -0.45
N PHE A 85 4.71 1.58 -1.17
CA PHE A 85 5.42 2.80 -1.55
C PHE A 85 5.04 3.90 -0.57
N THR A 86 6.04 4.61 -0.04
CA THR A 86 5.76 5.74 0.83
C THR A 86 5.25 6.91 0.00
N GLY A 87 4.21 7.58 0.51
CA GLY A 87 3.76 8.83 -0.04
C GLY A 87 4.29 9.98 0.79
N ASN A 88 3.77 11.17 0.57
CA ASN A 88 4.17 12.32 1.36
C ASN A 88 3.55 12.35 2.75
N HIS A 89 2.44 11.63 2.95
CA HIS A 89 1.77 11.57 4.25
C HIS A 89 2.29 10.44 5.14
N ASP A 90 2.82 9.36 4.57
CA ASP A 90 3.34 8.24 5.33
C ASP A 90 4.83 7.98 5.06
N MET A 91 5.58 9.04 4.81
CA MET A 91 7.00 8.96 4.50
C MET A 91 7.87 8.49 5.67
N TRP A 92 7.35 8.56 6.90
CA TRP A 92 8.09 8.18 8.10
C TRP A 92 7.88 6.70 8.46
N THR A 93 7.62 5.88 7.46
CA THR A 93 7.57 4.43 7.58
C THR A 93 9.00 3.89 7.53
N PHE A 94 9.41 3.16 8.57
CA PHE A 94 10.75 2.60 8.62
C PHE A 94 10.73 1.09 8.51
N ASP A 95 10.80 0.37 9.63
CA ASP A 95 10.94 -1.08 9.58
C ASP A 95 9.75 -1.87 10.15
N TYR A 96 8.83 -1.21 10.83
CA TYR A 96 7.74 -1.89 11.51
C TYR A 96 6.87 -2.69 10.54
N LEU A 97 6.39 -2.03 9.49
CA LEU A 97 5.53 -2.69 8.51
C LEU A 97 6.29 -3.78 7.76
N ALA A 98 7.56 -3.55 7.45
CA ALA A 98 8.37 -4.55 6.77
C ALA A 98 8.54 -5.81 7.62
N LYS A 99 8.81 -5.65 8.90
CA LYS A 99 9.01 -6.77 9.81
C LYS A 99 7.71 -7.48 10.15
N GLU A 100 6.69 -6.71 10.54
CA GLU A 100 5.45 -7.30 11.05
C GLU A 100 4.58 -7.89 9.95
N LEU A 101 4.58 -7.26 8.78
CA LEU A 101 3.70 -7.65 7.69
C LEU A 101 4.43 -8.30 6.52
N ASN A 102 5.76 -8.34 6.58
CA ASN A 102 6.60 -8.83 5.49
C ASN A 102 6.30 -8.13 4.17
N VAL A 103 6.07 -6.82 4.22
CA VAL A 103 5.87 -6.01 3.03
C VAL A 103 7.22 -5.44 2.57
N LYS A 104 7.31 -5.16 1.27
CA LYS A 104 8.49 -4.52 0.70
C LYS A 104 8.25 -3.01 0.66
N ILE A 105 9.15 -2.24 1.26
CA ILE A 105 9.02 -0.78 1.35
C ILE A 105 9.86 -0.15 0.25
N TYR A 106 9.25 0.77 -0.49
CA TYR A 106 9.93 1.53 -1.54
C TYR A 106 9.75 3.03 -1.30
N ARG A 107 10.83 3.78 -1.49
CA ARG A 107 10.82 5.24 -1.34
C ARG A 107 10.94 5.93 -2.69
N GLU A 108 11.23 5.18 -3.73
CA GLU A 108 11.40 5.68 -5.08
C GLU A 108 10.57 4.84 -6.04
N PRO A 109 10.18 5.40 -7.19
CA PRO A 109 9.51 4.61 -8.22
C PRO A 109 10.38 3.45 -8.69
N ILE A 110 9.75 2.38 -9.13
CA ILE A 110 10.44 1.21 -9.66
C ILE A 110 9.93 0.86 -11.04
N GLU A 111 10.72 0.08 -11.76
CA GLU A 111 10.28 -0.58 -12.98
C GLU A 111 9.97 -2.03 -12.65
N ALA A 112 8.89 -2.55 -13.19
CA ALA A 112 8.52 -3.94 -13.04
C ALA A 112 7.99 -4.47 -14.36
N GLU A 113 8.17 -5.77 -14.57
CA GLU A 113 7.70 -6.41 -15.79
C GLU A 113 6.72 -7.51 -15.43
N TYR A 114 5.53 -7.46 -16.04
CA TYR A 114 4.50 -8.47 -15.86
C TYR A 114 3.99 -8.90 -17.23
N GLY A 115 4.06 -10.20 -17.47
CA GLY A 115 3.84 -10.73 -18.79
C GLY A 115 4.94 -10.21 -19.71
N SER A 116 4.57 -9.62 -20.84
CA SER A 116 5.52 -9.01 -21.76
C SER A 116 5.54 -7.48 -21.67
N ARG A 117 4.97 -6.92 -20.59
CA ARG A 117 4.80 -5.48 -20.44
C ARG A 117 5.64 -4.94 -19.31
N LYS A 118 6.20 -3.76 -19.54
CA LYS A 118 6.97 -3.05 -18.54
C LYS A 118 6.13 -1.93 -17.94
N PHE A 119 6.24 -1.75 -16.63
CA PHE A 119 5.51 -0.74 -15.88
C PHE A 119 6.49 0.11 -15.08
N PHE A 120 6.21 1.40 -15.05
CA PHE A 120 6.88 2.32 -14.15
C PHE A 120 5.89 2.63 -13.02
N ILE A 121 6.22 2.24 -11.80
CA ILE A 121 5.30 2.22 -10.68
C ILE A 121 5.82 3.11 -9.56
N GLY A 122 4.99 4.01 -9.07
CA GLY A 122 5.35 4.88 -7.96
C GLY A 122 4.18 5.69 -7.48
N HIS A 123 4.41 6.48 -6.44
CA HIS A 123 3.36 7.33 -5.88
C HIS A 123 3.06 8.54 -6.76
N GLY A 124 4.02 8.99 -7.54
CA GLY A 124 3.83 10.15 -8.41
C GLY A 124 4.10 11.49 -7.76
N ASP A 125 4.48 11.49 -6.49
CA ASP A 125 4.83 12.70 -5.78
C ASP A 125 6.07 13.34 -6.38
N GLY A 126 6.00 14.64 -6.67
CA GLY A 126 7.13 15.37 -7.22
C GLY A 126 7.37 15.17 -8.70
N LEU A 127 6.49 14.49 -9.42
CA LEU A 127 6.64 14.26 -10.86
C LEU A 127 6.19 15.44 -11.72
N GLY A 128 5.50 16.43 -11.13
CA GLY A 128 5.09 17.62 -11.83
C GLY A 128 4.65 18.69 -10.87
N PRO A 129 4.57 19.95 -11.31
CA PRO A 129 4.11 21.04 -10.45
C PRO A 129 2.69 20.78 -9.94
N GLY A 130 2.50 20.81 -8.64
CA GLY A 130 1.21 20.60 -8.02
C GLY A 130 0.71 19.17 -8.03
N ASP A 131 1.50 18.24 -8.52
CA ASP A 131 1.12 16.84 -8.56
C ASP A 131 1.48 16.17 -7.24
N HIS A 132 0.58 16.28 -6.28
CA HIS A 132 0.77 15.67 -4.98
C HIS A 132 -0.26 14.55 -4.80
N GLY A 133 0.18 13.44 -4.26
CA GLY A 133 -0.70 12.34 -3.92
C GLY A 133 -1.25 11.53 -5.08
N TYR A 134 -0.70 11.70 -6.28
CA TYR A 134 -1.14 10.91 -7.42
C TYR A 134 -0.53 9.53 -7.42
N LYS A 135 -1.34 8.56 -7.76
CA LYS A 135 -0.85 7.27 -8.16
C LYS A 135 -0.27 7.39 -9.54
N PHE A 136 0.79 6.65 -9.76
CA PHE A 136 1.39 6.67 -11.07
C PHE A 136 1.75 5.26 -11.50
N ILE A 137 1.13 4.82 -12.57
CA ILE A 137 1.44 3.56 -13.24
C ILE A 137 1.56 3.88 -14.71
N LYS A 138 2.72 3.67 -15.25
CA LYS A 138 2.95 3.96 -16.66
C LYS A 138 3.48 2.72 -17.34
N LYS A 139 2.81 2.34 -18.40
CA LYS A 139 3.27 1.29 -19.27
C LYS A 139 4.38 1.83 -20.16
N VAL A 140 5.50 1.17 -20.15
CA VAL A 140 6.70 1.61 -20.87
C VAL A 140 6.93 0.73 -22.07
#